data_1197e5c8ebf8e6d68048a3715210f69e
#
_entry.id   1197e5c8ebf8e6d68048a3715210f69e
#
_cell.length_a   1.000
_cell.length_b   1.000
_cell.length_c   1.000
_cell.angle_alpha   90.00
_cell.angle_beta   90.00
_cell.angle_gamma   90.00
#
_symmetry.space_group_name_H-M   'P 1'
#
loop_
_entity.id
_entity.type
_entity.pdbx_description
1 polymer ?
#
loop_
_entity_poly.entity_id
_entity_poly.type
_entity_poly.pdbx_seq_one_letter_code
_entity_poly.pdbx_strand_id
1 'polypeptide(L)'
;DNNSAVLSSRGVVGKIVFVSDNHSGVQLVSDVNFRLSIKIIPSETEGIMRWIKSDICEVVEVQTTSDVQIGDVILTSNLSLYFPPNLPVGEVISIYKESNSSNKVIRMKLFSDLSILNQLFIVDKEG
;
A
#
# COMPACT_ATOMS: atom_id res chain seq x y z
N ASP A 1 8.93 -16.31 6.27
CA ASP A 1 9.63 -15.82 5.10
C ASP A 1 9.55 -14.29 5.04
N ASN A 2 10.70 -13.64 4.83
CA ASN A 2 10.79 -12.16 4.80
C ASN A 2 10.09 -11.54 3.59
N ASN A 3 9.61 -12.34 2.65
CA ASN A 3 8.90 -11.88 1.46
C ASN A 3 7.39 -12.09 1.55
N SER A 4 6.88 -12.29 2.76
CA SER A 4 5.46 -12.58 2.95
C SER A 4 4.67 -11.31 3.24
N ALA A 5 3.57 -11.14 2.54
CA ALA A 5 2.60 -10.10 2.82
C ALA A 5 1.67 -10.54 3.95
N VAL A 6 1.24 -9.60 4.76
CA VAL A 6 0.23 -9.83 5.80
C VAL A 6 -1.04 -9.09 5.41
N LEU A 7 -2.14 -9.83 5.34
CA LEU A 7 -3.44 -9.32 4.92
C LEU A 7 -4.48 -9.46 6.03
N SER A 8 -5.39 -8.52 6.10
CA SER A 8 -6.68 -8.71 6.76
C SER A 8 -7.69 -9.19 5.71
N SER A 9 -8.94 -9.44 6.12
CA SER A 9 -10.01 -9.78 5.18
C SER A 9 -10.30 -8.67 4.18
N ARG A 10 -9.80 -7.45 4.39
CA ARG A 10 -10.06 -6.28 3.55
C ARG A 10 -8.89 -5.88 2.67
N GLY A 11 -7.68 -6.23 3.04
CA GLY A 11 -6.51 -5.87 2.23
C GLY A 11 -5.20 -5.91 3.00
N VAL A 12 -4.18 -5.29 2.43
CA VAL A 12 -2.82 -5.29 2.95
C VAL A 12 -2.76 -4.61 4.32
N VAL A 13 -2.03 -5.24 5.25
CA VAL A 13 -1.81 -4.76 6.62
C VAL A 13 -0.33 -4.50 6.86
N GLY A 14 0.55 -5.31 6.29
CA GLY A 14 1.99 -5.19 6.50
C GLY A 14 2.76 -6.31 5.84
N LYS A 15 3.99 -6.52 6.29
CA LYS A 15 4.85 -7.60 5.80
C LYS A 15 5.62 -8.24 6.94
N ILE A 16 6.03 -9.50 6.74
CA ILE A 16 6.91 -10.18 7.66
C ILE A 16 8.32 -9.61 7.49
N VAL A 17 8.93 -9.17 8.59
CA VAL A 17 10.28 -8.60 8.55
C VAL A 17 11.35 -9.52 9.13
N PHE A 18 10.95 -10.45 10.00
CA PHE A 18 11.85 -11.50 10.47
C PHE A 18 11.05 -12.71 10.93
N VAL A 19 11.71 -13.88 10.89
CA VAL A 19 11.14 -15.14 11.37
C VAL A 19 12.20 -15.82 12.23
N SER A 20 11.79 -16.28 13.41
CA SER A 20 12.60 -17.13 14.27
C SER A 20 11.78 -18.37 14.64
N ASP A 21 12.35 -19.29 15.43
CA ASP A 21 11.69 -20.55 15.78
C ASP A 21 10.29 -20.35 16.40
N ASN A 22 10.11 -19.28 17.18
CA ASN A 22 8.89 -19.05 17.94
C ASN A 22 8.22 -17.71 17.64
N HIS A 23 8.83 -16.86 16.80
CA HIS A 23 8.37 -15.49 16.60
C HIS A 23 8.47 -15.06 15.15
N SER A 24 7.54 -14.22 14.75
CA SER A 24 7.63 -13.47 13.49
C SER A 24 7.38 -12.01 13.78
N GLY A 25 8.20 -11.13 13.22
CA GLY A 25 7.99 -9.69 13.31
C GLY A 25 7.21 -9.22 12.09
N VAL A 26 6.24 -8.36 12.32
CA VAL A 26 5.43 -7.76 11.26
C VAL A 26 5.69 -6.25 11.25
N GLN A 27 6.06 -5.71 10.09
CA GLN A 27 6.08 -4.28 9.88
C GLN A 27 4.73 -3.87 9.33
N LEU A 28 3.98 -3.08 10.08
CA LEU A 28 2.67 -2.59 9.65
C LEU A 28 2.80 -1.45 8.66
N VAL A 29 1.79 -1.27 7.82
CA VAL A 29 1.72 -0.13 6.89
C VAL A 29 1.76 1.22 7.61
N SER A 30 1.43 1.25 8.91
CA SER A 30 1.49 2.45 9.75
C SER A 30 2.89 2.75 10.30
N ASP A 31 3.89 1.94 10.00
CA ASP A 31 5.27 2.25 10.33
C ASP A 31 5.75 3.39 9.43
N VAL A 32 6.41 4.40 10.02
CA VAL A 32 6.88 5.58 9.27
C VAL A 32 7.92 5.21 8.21
N ASN A 33 8.57 4.07 8.34
CA ASN A 33 9.57 3.57 7.39
C ASN A 33 8.97 2.63 6.34
N PHE A 34 7.69 2.29 6.46
CA PHE A 34 7.04 1.39 5.50
C PHE A 34 6.84 2.11 4.17
N ARG A 35 7.26 1.47 3.09
CA ARG A 35 7.03 1.95 1.73
C ARG A 35 6.50 0.80 0.90
N LEU A 36 5.56 1.09 0.03
CA LEU A 36 4.92 0.09 -0.80
C LEU A 36 4.75 0.61 -2.22
N SER A 37 5.28 -0.12 -3.18
CA SER A 37 5.01 0.16 -4.60
C SER A 37 3.59 -0.27 -4.93
N ILE A 38 2.79 0.67 -5.44
CA ILE A 38 1.39 0.44 -5.74
C ILE A 38 1.06 0.84 -7.17
N LYS A 39 -0.07 0.37 -7.64
CA LYS A 39 -0.67 0.87 -8.88
C LYS A 39 -2.12 1.24 -8.63
N ILE A 40 -2.57 2.21 -9.39
CA ILE A 40 -3.94 2.74 -9.30
C ILE A 40 -4.68 2.31 -10.56
N ILE A 41 -5.80 1.63 -10.41
CA ILE A 41 -6.59 1.16 -11.54
C ILE A 41 -7.86 2.01 -11.70
N PRO A 42 -8.36 2.19 -12.93
CA PRO A 42 -7.99 1.49 -14.16
C PRO A 42 -6.81 2.07 -14.93
N SER A 43 -6.30 3.25 -14.58
CA SER A 43 -5.23 3.90 -15.34
C SER A 43 -3.89 3.15 -15.31
N GLU A 44 -3.69 2.25 -14.33
CA GLU A 44 -2.44 1.55 -14.04
C GLU A 44 -1.28 2.49 -13.68
N THR A 45 -1.63 3.63 -13.10
CA THR A 45 -0.65 4.60 -12.63
C THR A 45 0.11 4.05 -11.44
N GLU A 46 1.44 4.12 -11.50
CA GLU A 46 2.32 3.63 -10.45
C GLU A 46 2.73 4.75 -9.49
N GLY A 47 3.02 4.38 -8.26
CA GLY A 47 3.52 5.32 -7.26
C GLY A 47 4.01 4.58 -6.02
N ILE A 48 4.44 5.36 -5.04
CA ILE A 48 4.94 4.85 -3.76
C ILE A 48 4.02 5.32 -2.65
N MET A 49 3.53 4.36 -1.87
CA MET A 49 2.63 4.64 -0.75
C MET A 49 3.41 4.78 0.55
N ARG A 50 3.01 5.77 1.36
CA ARG A 50 3.48 5.93 2.74
C ARG A 50 2.31 6.32 3.65
N TRP A 51 2.38 5.89 4.89
CA TRP A 51 1.34 6.16 5.88
C TRP A 51 1.43 7.60 6.39
N ILE A 52 0.28 8.22 6.65
CA ILE A 52 0.17 9.57 7.21
C ILE A 52 -0.39 9.52 8.63
N LYS A 53 -1.59 8.98 8.78
CA LYS A 53 -2.25 8.86 10.09
C LYS A 53 -3.48 7.95 9.95
N SER A 54 -3.86 7.29 11.03
CA SER A 54 -5.07 6.45 11.05
C SER A 54 -5.08 5.45 9.88
N ASP A 55 -6.08 5.49 9.02
CA ASP A 55 -6.17 4.66 7.81
C ASP A 55 -5.85 5.46 6.55
N ILE A 56 -5.24 6.64 6.69
CA ILE A 56 -4.90 7.53 5.58
C ILE A 56 -3.43 7.36 5.21
N CYS A 57 -3.19 7.12 3.94
CA CYS A 57 -1.87 7.06 3.33
C CYS A 57 -1.79 8.07 2.20
N GLU A 58 -0.57 8.27 1.73
CA GLU A 58 -0.27 9.19 0.65
C GLU A 58 0.50 8.44 -0.42
N VAL A 59 0.16 8.67 -1.69
CA VAL A 59 0.90 8.12 -2.82
C VAL A 59 1.67 9.26 -3.45
N VAL A 60 2.98 9.09 -3.53
CA VAL A 60 3.91 10.07 -4.09
C VAL A 60 4.55 9.53 -5.36
N GLU A 61 5.27 10.40 -6.07
CA GLU A 61 5.93 10.08 -7.33
C GLU A 61 4.94 9.74 -8.45
N VAL A 62 3.77 10.37 -8.42
CA VAL A 62 2.73 10.22 -9.44
C VAL A 62 2.80 11.43 -10.38
N GLN A 63 2.93 11.19 -11.68
CA GLN A 63 3.03 12.26 -12.67
C GLN A 63 1.71 13.02 -12.80
N THR A 64 1.78 14.33 -13.02
CA THR A 64 0.59 15.19 -13.15
C THR A 64 -0.28 14.82 -14.34
N THR A 65 0.30 14.20 -15.37
CA THR A 65 -0.43 13.74 -16.57
C THR A 65 -1.20 12.45 -16.35
N SER A 66 -1.05 11.80 -15.18
CA SER A 66 -1.75 10.57 -14.88
C SER A 66 -3.25 10.80 -14.75
N ASP A 67 -4.03 9.85 -15.27
CA ASP A 67 -5.49 9.92 -15.24
C ASP A 67 -6.02 9.15 -14.02
N VAL A 68 -5.87 9.75 -12.84
CA VAL A 68 -6.34 9.19 -11.58
C VAL A 68 -7.56 9.96 -11.12
N GLN A 69 -8.56 9.25 -10.63
CA GLN A 69 -9.80 9.82 -10.14
C GLN A 69 -10.13 9.35 -8.73
N ILE A 70 -10.88 10.17 -8.01
CA ILE A 70 -11.39 9.79 -6.68
C ILE A 70 -12.24 8.54 -6.82
N GLY A 71 -12.03 7.57 -5.92
CA GLY A 71 -12.70 6.28 -5.97
C GLY A 71 -11.92 5.19 -6.69
N ASP A 72 -10.84 5.54 -7.40
CA ASP A 72 -9.99 4.53 -8.03
C ASP A 72 -9.38 3.61 -6.99
N VAL A 73 -9.23 2.35 -7.37
CA VAL A 73 -8.73 1.30 -6.46
C VAL A 73 -7.21 1.22 -6.55
N ILE A 74 -6.59 1.00 -5.41
CA ILE A 74 -5.15 0.88 -5.27
C ILE A 74 -4.80 -0.56 -4.94
N LEU A 75 -3.90 -1.12 -5.74
CA LEU A 75 -3.41 -2.50 -5.60
C LEU A 75 -1.90 -2.48 -5.46
N THR A 76 -1.34 -3.58 -4.94
CA THR A 76 0.12 -3.75 -4.97
C THR A 76 0.60 -3.86 -6.40
N SER A 77 1.77 -3.28 -6.67
CA SER A 77 2.38 -3.23 -8.00
C SER A 77 3.28 -4.44 -8.25
N ASN A 78 3.49 -4.76 -9.53
CA ASN A 78 4.51 -5.72 -9.96
C ASN A 78 5.92 -5.31 -9.55
N LEU A 79 6.14 -4.01 -9.27
CA LEU A 79 7.46 -3.50 -8.88
C LEU A 79 7.78 -3.73 -7.43
N SER A 80 6.84 -4.21 -6.63
CA SER A 80 7.10 -4.49 -5.22
C SER A 80 8.08 -5.66 -5.08
N LEU A 81 9.08 -5.50 -4.20
CA LEU A 81 10.05 -6.54 -3.92
C LEU A 81 9.51 -7.61 -2.97
N TYR A 82 8.51 -7.27 -2.17
CA TYR A 82 8.04 -8.11 -1.06
C TYR A 82 6.63 -8.65 -1.24
N PHE A 83 5.83 -8.00 -2.06
CA PHE A 83 4.40 -8.33 -2.19
C PHE A 83 4.09 -8.94 -3.54
N PRO A 84 3.26 -9.98 -3.57
CA PRO A 84 2.64 -10.39 -4.83
C PRO A 84 1.86 -9.21 -5.42
N PRO A 85 1.75 -9.10 -6.73
CA PRO A 85 0.98 -8.02 -7.35
C PRO A 85 -0.52 -8.22 -7.16
N ASN A 86 -1.26 -7.14 -7.34
CA ASN A 86 -2.72 -7.11 -7.39
C ASN A 86 -3.42 -7.39 -6.05
N LEU A 87 -2.72 -7.25 -4.93
CA LEU A 87 -3.37 -7.33 -3.63
C LEU A 87 -4.09 -6.01 -3.33
N PRO A 88 -5.31 -6.04 -2.78
CA PRO A 88 -6.04 -4.82 -2.48
C PRO A 88 -5.38 -4.04 -1.34
N VAL A 89 -5.26 -2.74 -1.50
CA VAL A 89 -4.63 -1.85 -0.51
C VAL A 89 -5.61 -0.79 -0.03
N GLY A 90 -6.25 -0.08 -0.94
CA GLY A 90 -7.16 1.00 -0.57
C GLY A 90 -7.77 1.70 -1.78
N GLU A 91 -8.30 2.90 -1.55
CA GLU A 91 -8.93 3.69 -2.60
C GLU A 91 -8.51 5.15 -2.51
N VAL A 92 -8.56 5.83 -3.65
CA VAL A 92 -8.23 7.25 -3.77
C VAL A 92 -9.34 8.10 -3.15
N ILE A 93 -8.97 9.02 -2.25
CA ILE A 93 -9.94 9.92 -1.62
C ILE A 93 -9.71 11.39 -1.96
N SER A 94 -8.49 11.79 -2.33
CA SER A 94 -8.23 13.14 -2.80
C SER A 94 -7.01 13.19 -3.69
N ILE A 95 -6.95 14.20 -4.55
CA ILE A 95 -5.87 14.39 -5.52
C ILE A 95 -5.54 15.87 -5.52
N TYR A 96 -4.25 16.21 -5.38
CA TYR A 96 -3.81 17.59 -5.54
C TYR A 96 -2.42 17.65 -6.16
N LYS A 97 -2.14 18.77 -6.79
CA LYS A 97 -0.84 19.03 -7.42
C LYS A 97 0.01 19.85 -6.46
N GLU A 98 1.24 19.40 -6.24
CA GLU A 98 2.20 20.20 -5.48
C GLU A 98 2.59 21.43 -6.26
N SER A 99 2.76 22.56 -5.55
CA SER A 99 3.22 23.81 -6.15
C SER A 99 4.59 23.61 -6.79
N ASN A 100 4.73 24.08 -8.03
CA ASN A 100 5.99 24.06 -8.77
C ASN A 100 6.55 22.65 -9.00
N SER A 101 5.69 21.63 -8.97
CA SER A 101 6.08 20.25 -9.20
C SER A 101 5.36 19.67 -10.40
N SER A 102 6.01 18.73 -11.09
CA SER A 102 5.39 17.93 -12.14
C SER A 102 4.65 16.72 -11.57
N ASN A 103 4.62 16.56 -10.25
CA ASN A 103 4.00 15.41 -9.60
C ASN A 103 2.70 15.79 -8.90
N LYS A 104 1.80 14.83 -8.85
CA LYS A 104 0.59 14.85 -8.03
C LYS A 104 0.86 14.17 -6.70
N VAL A 105 0.13 14.60 -5.68
CA VAL A 105 0.02 13.90 -4.41
C VAL A 105 -1.38 13.35 -4.30
N ILE A 106 -1.48 12.06 -4.01
CA ILE A 106 -2.75 11.36 -3.91
C ILE A 106 -2.92 10.90 -2.48
N ARG A 107 -4.05 11.26 -1.88
CA ARG A 107 -4.45 10.71 -0.58
C ARG A 107 -5.34 9.51 -0.79
N MET A 108 -5.13 8.50 0.01
CA MET A 108 -5.88 7.25 -0.07
C MET A 108 -6.29 6.77 1.31
N LYS A 109 -7.34 5.99 1.33
CA LYS A 109 -7.82 5.34 2.53
C LYS A 109 -7.58 3.84 2.40
N LEU A 110 -6.96 3.24 3.41
CA LEU A 110 -6.74 1.80 3.46
C LEU A 110 -8.08 1.06 3.55
N PHE A 111 -8.17 -0.09 2.90
CA PHE A 111 -9.32 -0.98 3.09
C PHE A 111 -9.30 -1.65 4.45
N SER A 112 -8.11 -1.94 4.96
CA SER A 112 -7.96 -2.56 6.27
C SER A 112 -8.12 -1.54 7.38
N ASP A 113 -8.80 -1.93 8.46
CA ASP A 113 -8.89 -1.14 9.67
C ASP A 113 -7.80 -1.62 10.63
N LEU A 114 -6.74 -0.83 10.79
CA LEU A 114 -5.58 -1.20 11.60
C LEU A 114 -5.91 -1.23 13.10
N SER A 115 -7.02 -0.63 13.51
CA SER A 115 -7.45 -0.65 14.93
C SER A 115 -8.22 -1.92 15.29
N ILE A 116 -8.68 -2.68 14.29
CA ILE A 116 -9.49 -3.89 14.50
C ILE A 116 -8.94 -4.99 13.59
N LEU A 117 -7.89 -5.69 14.03
CA LEU A 117 -7.28 -6.77 13.26
C LEU A 117 -7.61 -8.12 13.92
N ASN A 118 -8.75 -8.69 13.54
CA ASN A 118 -9.25 -9.92 14.12
C ASN A 118 -8.66 -11.18 13.48
N GLN A 119 -8.37 -11.15 12.20
CA GLN A 119 -7.89 -12.30 11.47
C GLN A 119 -6.92 -11.85 10.38
N LEU A 120 -5.73 -12.45 10.37
CA LEU A 120 -4.68 -12.11 9.42
C LEU A 120 -4.31 -13.31 8.58
N PHE A 121 -3.94 -13.05 7.34
CA PHE A 121 -3.50 -14.04 6.37
C PHE A 121 -2.10 -13.69 5.90
N ILE A 122 -1.27 -14.70 5.71
CA ILE A 122 0.09 -14.53 5.20
C ILE A 122 0.12 -15.06 3.78
N VAL A 123 0.61 -14.23 2.86
CA VAL A 123 0.69 -14.56 1.45
C VAL A 123 2.14 -14.38 1.00
N ASP A 124 2.74 -15.47 0.54
CA ASP A 124 4.13 -15.45 0.05
C ASP A 124 4.18 -14.95 -1.38
N LYS A 125 5.19 -14.15 -1.67
CA LYS A 125 5.49 -13.76 -3.03
C LYS A 125 6.27 -14.87 -3.71
N GLU A 126 5.75 -15.39 -4.82
CA GLU A 126 6.40 -16.42 -5.61
C GLU A 126 7.39 -15.81 -6.60
N GLY A 127 8.45 -16.52 -6.84
CA GLY A 127 9.47 -16.17 -7.83
C GLY A 127 10.77 -15.69 -7.24
#